data_998fe3dbd1c636626f4b3b6f4680a8c8
#
_entry.id   998fe3dbd1c636626f4b3b6f4680a8c8
#
_cell.length_a   1.000
_cell.length_b   1.000
_cell.length_c   1.000
_cell.angle_alpha   90.00
_cell.angle_beta   90.00
_cell.angle_gamma   90.00
#
_symmetry.space_group_name_H-M   'P 1'
#
loop_
_entity.id
_entity.type
_entity.pdbx_description
1 polymer ?
#
loop_
_entity_poly.entity_id
_entity_poly.type
_entity_poly.pdbx_seq_one_letter_code
_entity_poly.pdbx_strand_id
1 'polypeptide(L)'
;MKSLYDFIVKPLGDKYTNEVKIGDKKLVVISGASSGIVAATAKAFSDAGYPLLLLARRLDRMQALNLPNAIIKEVDVLDLDAMKAAINEAQDLYGEVDCLVNNAGIMINGKPQSQNPDDWQKMLDVNIRGVLNGIHLVLKNMVDRKGGTIINMGSIAGIKTFPDHTVYCGTKFAVHAITENIREEVAGHNVRLITIAPGMVYTELLDHGCEEEAREGWMDYAEQIGGALKPESIAKSVLFSYEMPQEVCVREMVVCPTGQEP
;
A
#
# COMPACT_ATOMS: atom_id res chain seq x y z
N MET A 1 29.63 -25.15 5.42
CA MET A 1 29.25 -24.07 4.44
C MET A 1 28.71 -22.91 5.25
N LYS A 2 29.39 -21.78 5.27
CA LYS A 2 28.83 -20.53 5.86
C LYS A 2 27.68 -20.08 4.98
N SER A 3 26.54 -19.73 5.55
CA SER A 3 25.38 -19.32 4.80
C SER A 3 25.62 -17.96 4.11
N LEU A 4 24.89 -17.69 3.03
CA LEU A 4 24.90 -16.38 2.34
C LEU A 4 24.61 -15.24 3.32
N TYR A 5 23.80 -15.52 4.35
CA TYR A 5 23.49 -14.64 5.47
C TYR A 5 24.73 -14.19 6.25
N ASP A 6 25.65 -15.14 6.54
CA ASP A 6 26.90 -14.83 7.26
C ASP A 6 27.87 -13.99 6.44
N PHE A 7 27.73 -14.00 5.11
CA PHE A 7 28.62 -13.26 4.20
C PHE A 7 28.14 -11.84 3.90
N ILE A 8 26.82 -11.63 3.85
CA ILE A 8 26.19 -10.36 3.46
C ILE A 8 25.78 -9.53 4.68
N VAL A 9 25.23 -10.17 5.71
CA VAL A 9 24.61 -9.45 6.85
C VAL A 9 25.58 -9.24 8.02
N LYS A 10 26.47 -10.21 8.31
CA LYS A 10 27.44 -10.10 9.39
C LYS A 10 28.45 -8.94 9.30
N PRO A 11 28.89 -8.51 8.08
CA PRO A 11 29.77 -7.33 7.95
C PRO A 11 29.08 -6.00 8.23
N LEU A 12 27.76 -5.94 8.26
CA LEU A 12 26.99 -4.71 8.49
C LEU A 12 26.85 -4.35 9.97
N GLY A 13 27.34 -5.24 10.87
CA GLY A 13 27.38 -5.02 12.33
C GLY A 13 26.00 -5.06 13.01
N ASP A 14 26.01 -5.12 14.34
CA ASP A 14 24.82 -5.26 15.20
C ASP A 14 23.84 -4.06 15.15
N LYS A 15 24.08 -3.08 14.29
CA LYS A 15 23.16 -1.94 14.10
C LYS A 15 21.78 -2.34 13.59
N TYR A 16 21.64 -3.54 13.03
CA TYR A 16 20.39 -4.05 12.46
C TYR A 16 19.66 -5.09 13.33
N THR A 17 20.22 -5.43 14.48
CA THR A 17 19.63 -6.36 15.46
C THR A 17 19.03 -5.65 16.67
N ASN A 18 18.68 -4.37 16.55
CA ASN A 18 17.97 -3.70 17.64
C ASN A 18 16.64 -4.40 17.88
N GLU A 19 16.52 -5.12 19.00
CA GLU A 19 15.23 -5.45 19.62
C GLU A 19 14.50 -4.12 19.88
N VAL A 20 13.63 -3.74 18.97
CA VAL A 20 12.80 -2.53 19.13
C VAL A 20 11.82 -2.81 20.25
N LYS A 21 12.03 -2.17 21.39
CA LYS A 21 11.12 -2.24 22.54
C LYS A 21 9.75 -1.69 22.12
N ILE A 22 8.68 -2.39 22.54
CA ILE A 22 7.30 -1.86 22.44
C ILE A 22 7.31 -0.49 23.13
N GLY A 23 7.15 0.60 22.36
CA GLY A 23 7.28 1.99 22.86
C GLY A 23 8.15 2.88 21.98
N ASP A 24 9.09 2.31 21.20
CA ASP A 24 9.91 3.06 20.24
C ASP A 24 9.33 3.03 18.81
N LYS A 25 8.27 2.23 18.59
CA LYS A 25 7.59 2.11 17.28
C LYS A 25 6.70 3.32 17.03
N LYS A 26 6.78 3.83 15.82
CA LYS A 26 6.08 5.04 15.38
C LYS A 26 4.76 4.73 14.68
N LEU A 27 3.85 5.70 14.67
CA LEU A 27 2.51 5.56 14.09
C LEU A 27 2.55 5.26 12.59
N VAL A 28 1.81 4.21 12.21
CA VAL A 28 1.57 3.82 10.82
C VAL A 28 0.10 4.01 10.47
N VAL A 29 -0.17 4.77 9.42
CA VAL A 29 -1.53 4.98 8.88
C VAL A 29 -1.72 4.12 7.65
N ILE A 30 -2.82 3.35 7.58
CA ILE A 30 -3.12 2.46 6.46
C ILE A 30 -4.53 2.73 5.95
N SER A 31 -4.66 3.13 4.68
CA SER A 31 -5.96 3.35 4.04
C SER A 31 -6.46 2.11 3.29
N GLY A 32 -7.79 1.91 3.26
CA GLY A 32 -8.42 0.75 2.62
C GLY A 32 -8.33 -0.54 3.44
N ALA A 33 -8.12 -0.47 4.74
CA ALA A 33 -7.69 -1.55 5.64
C ALA A 33 -8.70 -2.69 5.87
N SER A 34 -9.74 -2.84 5.03
CA SER A 34 -10.86 -3.77 5.30
C SER A 34 -10.74 -5.14 4.63
N SER A 35 -9.77 -5.39 3.74
CA SER A 35 -9.64 -6.70 3.05
C SER A 35 -8.31 -6.87 2.30
N GLY A 36 -8.03 -8.10 1.88
CA GLY A 36 -6.93 -8.44 0.97
C GLY A 36 -5.54 -8.03 1.47
N ILE A 37 -4.76 -7.40 0.59
CA ILE A 37 -3.38 -6.95 0.87
C ILE A 37 -3.32 -6.08 2.13
N VAL A 38 -4.32 -5.24 2.36
CA VAL A 38 -4.26 -4.25 3.43
C VAL A 38 -4.50 -4.85 4.79
N ALA A 39 -5.43 -5.78 4.90
CA ALA A 39 -5.65 -6.53 6.14
C ALA A 39 -4.38 -7.31 6.54
N ALA A 40 -3.73 -7.94 5.54
CA ALA A 40 -2.45 -8.61 5.74
C ALA A 40 -1.33 -7.62 6.13
N THR A 41 -1.31 -6.43 5.52
CA THR A 41 -0.34 -5.36 5.84
C THR A 41 -0.56 -4.84 7.25
N ALA A 42 -1.81 -4.54 7.64
CA ALA A 42 -2.14 -4.12 9.00
C ALA A 42 -1.71 -5.16 10.04
N LYS A 43 -1.96 -6.44 9.75
CA LYS A 43 -1.49 -7.54 10.61
C LYS A 43 0.03 -7.60 10.70
N ALA A 44 0.76 -7.47 9.58
CA ALA A 44 2.22 -7.52 9.58
C ALA A 44 2.84 -6.40 10.42
N PHE A 45 2.34 -5.16 10.29
CA PHE A 45 2.79 -4.05 11.13
C PHE A 45 2.41 -4.22 12.60
N SER A 46 1.22 -4.72 12.89
CA SER A 46 0.77 -5.00 14.26
C SER A 46 1.63 -6.08 14.93
N ASP A 47 1.90 -7.19 14.22
CA ASP A 47 2.78 -8.28 14.70
C ASP A 47 4.22 -7.79 14.95
N ALA A 48 4.66 -6.76 14.20
CA ALA A 48 5.94 -6.09 14.40
C ALA A 48 5.89 -5.00 15.50
N GLY A 49 4.75 -4.81 16.17
CA GLY A 49 4.58 -3.92 17.33
C GLY A 49 4.30 -2.45 17.01
N TYR A 50 3.98 -2.11 15.76
CA TYR A 50 3.65 -0.73 15.40
C TYR A 50 2.24 -0.32 15.83
N PRO A 51 2.05 0.89 16.40
CA PRO A 51 0.73 1.46 16.57
C PRO A 51 0.14 1.84 15.20
N LEU A 52 -1.17 1.61 15.03
CA LEU A 52 -1.85 1.73 13.75
C LEU A 52 -3.02 2.71 13.80
N LEU A 53 -3.21 3.44 12.70
CA LEU A 53 -4.48 4.02 12.33
C LEU A 53 -4.98 3.33 11.05
N LEU A 54 -6.13 2.66 11.13
CA LEU A 54 -6.76 1.97 10.03
C LEU A 54 -7.97 2.76 9.53
N LEU A 55 -7.96 3.11 8.24
CA LEU A 55 -9.02 3.88 7.57
C LEU A 55 -9.68 3.03 6.49
N ALA A 56 -10.98 2.80 6.57
CA ALA A 56 -11.77 2.21 5.48
C ALA A 56 -13.27 2.45 5.71
N ARG A 57 -14.08 2.20 4.67
CA ARG A 57 -15.54 2.35 4.72
C ARG A 57 -16.26 1.21 5.46
N ARG A 58 -15.63 0.03 5.59
CA ARG A 58 -16.21 -1.18 6.22
C ARG A 58 -15.61 -1.37 7.60
N LEU A 59 -16.22 -0.73 8.60
CA LEU A 59 -15.76 -0.71 9.99
C LEU A 59 -15.72 -2.11 10.61
N ASP A 60 -16.76 -2.91 10.39
CA ASP A 60 -16.92 -4.26 10.89
C ASP A 60 -15.73 -5.18 10.54
N ARG A 61 -15.26 -5.09 9.32
CA ARG A 61 -14.13 -5.90 8.84
C ARG A 61 -12.81 -5.51 9.50
N MET A 62 -12.59 -4.22 9.72
CA MET A 62 -11.40 -3.75 10.42
C MET A 62 -11.43 -4.16 11.90
N GLN A 63 -12.59 -4.07 12.54
CA GLN A 63 -12.79 -4.52 13.93
C GLN A 63 -12.53 -6.02 14.08
N ALA A 64 -12.94 -6.82 13.09
CA ALA A 64 -12.72 -8.27 13.10
C ALA A 64 -11.23 -8.66 13.06
N LEU A 65 -10.33 -7.76 12.63
CA LEU A 65 -8.87 -8.02 12.68
C LEU A 65 -8.35 -8.10 14.12
N ASN A 66 -9.04 -7.49 15.09
CA ASN A 66 -8.70 -7.51 16.51
C ASN A 66 -7.22 -7.23 16.81
N LEU A 67 -6.67 -6.19 16.19
CA LEU A 67 -5.26 -5.83 16.30
C LEU A 67 -5.00 -4.99 17.56
N PRO A 68 -3.96 -5.29 18.34
CA PRO A 68 -3.56 -4.44 19.46
C PRO A 68 -3.02 -3.09 18.97
N ASN A 69 -3.17 -2.04 19.79
CA ASN A 69 -2.69 -0.68 19.51
C ASN A 69 -3.15 -0.12 18.16
N ALA A 70 -4.38 -0.45 17.73
CA ALA A 70 -4.97 0.01 16.50
C ALA A 70 -6.18 0.93 16.76
N ILE A 71 -6.13 2.14 16.25
CA ILE A 71 -7.29 3.01 16.10
C ILE A 71 -7.94 2.66 14.76
N ILE A 72 -9.25 2.45 14.78
CA ILE A 72 -10.03 2.05 13.61
C ILE A 72 -11.09 3.11 13.36
N LYS A 73 -11.10 3.68 12.15
CA LYS A 73 -12.04 4.73 11.75
C LYS A 73 -12.74 4.39 10.44
N GLU A 74 -14.06 4.56 10.44
CA GLU A 74 -14.85 4.52 9.21
C GLU A 74 -14.64 5.84 8.46
N VAL A 75 -13.83 5.80 7.40
CA VAL A 75 -13.47 6.98 6.61
C VAL A 75 -13.38 6.62 5.13
N ASP A 76 -13.97 7.44 4.28
CA ASP A 76 -13.72 7.43 2.85
C ASP A 76 -12.47 8.29 2.55
N VAL A 77 -11.54 7.76 1.74
CA VAL A 77 -10.32 8.49 1.35
C VAL A 77 -10.60 9.75 0.52
N LEU A 78 -11.82 9.94 0.07
CA LEU A 78 -12.28 11.16 -0.62
C LEU A 78 -12.73 12.26 0.36
N ASP A 79 -13.00 11.90 1.62
CA ASP A 79 -13.35 12.86 2.69
C ASP A 79 -12.07 13.32 3.40
N LEU A 80 -11.50 14.42 2.89
CA LEU A 80 -10.25 14.98 3.40
C LEU A 80 -10.35 15.41 4.87
N ASP A 81 -11.50 15.97 5.27
CA ASP A 81 -11.70 16.47 6.63
C ASP A 81 -11.83 15.31 7.63
N ALA A 82 -12.56 14.26 7.27
CA ALA A 82 -12.65 13.04 8.09
C ALA A 82 -11.29 12.34 8.21
N MET A 83 -10.52 12.24 7.13
CA MET A 83 -9.15 11.70 7.15
C MET A 83 -8.26 12.52 8.10
N LYS A 84 -8.31 13.85 8.00
CA LYS A 84 -7.53 14.76 8.84
C LYS A 84 -7.88 14.61 10.33
N ALA A 85 -9.18 14.55 10.65
CA ALA A 85 -9.64 14.36 12.02
C ALA A 85 -9.14 13.02 12.61
N ALA A 86 -9.24 11.93 11.84
CA ALA A 86 -8.76 10.62 12.26
C ALA A 86 -7.23 10.58 12.47
N ILE A 87 -6.46 11.22 11.58
CA ILE A 87 -5.00 11.33 11.70
C ILE A 87 -4.63 12.12 12.95
N ASN A 88 -5.27 13.26 13.21
CA ASN A 88 -4.98 14.08 14.39
C ASN A 88 -5.24 13.29 15.68
N GLU A 89 -6.38 12.60 15.79
CA GLU A 89 -6.70 11.75 16.95
C GLU A 89 -5.64 10.66 17.18
N ALA A 90 -5.15 10.04 16.12
CA ALA A 90 -4.11 9.02 16.22
C ALA A 90 -2.75 9.63 16.62
N GLN A 91 -2.44 10.82 16.13
CA GLN A 91 -1.21 11.54 16.50
C GLN A 91 -1.23 12.00 17.96
N ASP A 92 -2.37 12.40 18.49
CA ASP A 92 -2.51 12.77 19.91
C ASP A 92 -2.18 11.58 20.83
N LEU A 93 -2.41 10.35 20.39
CA LEU A 93 -2.16 9.14 21.18
C LEU A 93 -0.78 8.53 20.94
N TYR A 94 -0.33 8.49 19.69
CA TYR A 94 0.84 7.72 19.26
C TYR A 94 1.99 8.57 18.71
N GLY A 95 1.81 9.90 18.67
CA GLY A 95 2.78 10.80 18.04
C GLY A 95 2.65 10.88 16.52
N GLU A 96 3.58 11.59 15.89
CA GLU A 96 3.55 11.91 14.47
C GLU A 96 3.50 10.69 13.55
N VAL A 97 2.74 10.81 12.45
CA VAL A 97 2.67 9.75 11.42
C VAL A 97 4.04 9.54 10.80
N ASP A 98 4.65 8.39 11.02
CA ASP A 98 5.95 8.06 10.43
C ASP A 98 5.83 7.26 9.13
N CYS A 99 4.77 6.48 8.99
CA CYS A 99 4.47 5.76 7.75
C CYS A 99 3.01 5.98 7.34
N LEU A 100 2.81 6.31 6.07
CA LEU A 100 1.50 6.27 5.42
C LEU A 100 1.51 5.19 4.34
N VAL A 101 0.58 4.24 4.40
CA VAL A 101 0.34 3.26 3.34
C VAL A 101 -0.96 3.61 2.62
N ASN A 102 -0.86 4.24 1.46
CA ASN A 102 -1.98 4.50 0.56
C ASN A 102 -2.28 3.25 -0.24
N ASN A 103 -3.25 2.47 0.21
CA ASN A 103 -3.64 1.25 -0.49
C ASN A 103 -5.10 1.26 -0.97
N ALA A 104 -5.96 2.12 -0.43
CA ALA A 104 -7.33 2.22 -0.92
C ALA A 104 -7.36 2.33 -2.46
N GLY A 105 -8.11 1.45 -3.09
CA GLY A 105 -8.21 1.40 -4.55
C GLY A 105 -9.34 0.51 -4.99
N ILE A 106 -9.83 0.75 -6.19
CA ILE A 106 -10.86 -0.05 -6.86
C ILE A 106 -10.42 -0.37 -8.28
N MET A 107 -10.90 -1.48 -8.80
CA MET A 107 -10.73 -1.92 -10.18
C MET A 107 -12.10 -2.32 -10.72
N ILE A 108 -12.50 -1.66 -11.78
CA ILE A 108 -13.74 -1.96 -12.51
C ILE A 108 -13.33 -2.19 -13.96
N ASN A 109 -13.34 -3.46 -14.36
CA ASN A 109 -12.94 -3.86 -15.70
C ASN A 109 -14.09 -3.68 -16.68
N GLY A 110 -13.77 -3.45 -17.94
CA GLY A 110 -14.76 -3.37 -19.00
C GLY A 110 -14.19 -2.84 -20.31
N LYS A 111 -14.86 -3.17 -21.40
CA LYS A 111 -14.49 -2.71 -22.74
C LYS A 111 -14.75 -1.20 -22.84
N PRO A 112 -13.79 -0.40 -23.33
CA PRO A 112 -13.93 1.07 -23.33
C PRO A 112 -15.19 1.58 -24.02
N GLN A 113 -15.66 0.89 -25.05
CA GLN A 113 -16.85 1.28 -25.82
C GLN A 113 -18.18 1.06 -25.09
N SER A 114 -18.21 0.28 -24.01
CA SER A 114 -19.43 -0.07 -23.28
C SER A 114 -19.37 0.21 -21.78
N GLN A 115 -18.21 0.49 -21.24
CA GLN A 115 -18.02 0.80 -19.81
C GLN A 115 -18.70 2.12 -19.44
N ASN A 116 -19.38 2.15 -18.30
CA ASN A 116 -20.02 3.36 -17.81
C ASN A 116 -18.96 4.42 -17.41
N PRO A 117 -19.04 5.66 -17.94
CA PRO A 117 -18.14 6.75 -17.54
C PRO A 117 -18.11 7.04 -16.04
N ASP A 118 -19.19 6.78 -15.31
CA ASP A 118 -19.23 6.94 -13.84
C ASP A 118 -18.25 5.99 -13.14
N ASP A 119 -18.01 4.80 -13.71
CA ASP A 119 -17.03 3.86 -13.16
C ASP A 119 -15.60 4.32 -13.42
N TRP A 120 -15.36 5.00 -14.53
CA TRP A 120 -14.09 5.68 -14.78
C TRP A 120 -13.84 6.76 -13.73
N GLN A 121 -14.84 7.61 -13.47
CA GLN A 121 -14.73 8.68 -12.49
C GLN A 121 -14.47 8.12 -11.08
N LYS A 122 -15.17 7.05 -10.69
CA LYS A 122 -14.91 6.38 -9.40
C LYS A 122 -13.46 5.90 -9.27
N MET A 123 -12.89 5.28 -10.32
CA MET A 123 -11.50 4.82 -10.33
C MET A 123 -10.52 6.00 -10.24
N LEU A 124 -10.75 7.09 -10.98
CA LEU A 124 -9.94 8.31 -10.91
C LEU A 124 -9.97 8.91 -9.50
N ASP A 125 -11.17 9.03 -8.92
CA ASP A 125 -11.32 9.60 -7.60
C ASP A 125 -10.64 8.75 -6.53
N VAL A 126 -10.94 7.46 -6.44
CA VAL A 126 -10.39 6.61 -5.38
C VAL A 126 -8.89 6.37 -5.56
N ASN A 127 -8.46 5.97 -6.78
CA ASN A 127 -7.09 5.51 -7.00
C ASN A 127 -6.07 6.65 -7.13
N ILE A 128 -6.51 7.86 -7.53
CA ILE A 128 -5.62 9.01 -7.69
C ILE A 128 -5.87 10.05 -6.61
N ARG A 129 -7.10 10.62 -6.53
CA ARG A 129 -7.42 11.66 -5.57
C ARG A 129 -7.29 11.17 -4.13
N GLY A 130 -7.74 9.93 -3.84
CA GLY A 130 -7.58 9.33 -2.51
C GLY A 130 -6.11 9.21 -2.09
N VAL A 131 -5.21 8.83 -3.00
CA VAL A 131 -3.76 8.79 -2.77
C VAL A 131 -3.20 10.19 -2.50
N LEU A 132 -3.59 11.18 -3.32
CA LEU A 132 -3.17 12.57 -3.16
C LEU A 132 -3.66 13.18 -1.84
N ASN A 133 -4.88 12.87 -1.41
CA ASN A 133 -5.42 13.28 -0.12
C ASN A 133 -4.55 12.76 1.05
N GLY A 134 -4.20 11.47 1.02
CA GLY A 134 -3.31 10.89 2.03
C GLY A 134 -1.95 11.57 2.06
N ILE A 135 -1.31 11.75 0.91
CA ILE A 135 -0.02 12.43 0.78
C ILE A 135 -0.12 13.86 1.33
N HIS A 136 -1.14 14.63 0.92
CA HIS A 136 -1.34 16.01 1.34
C HIS A 136 -1.39 16.17 2.87
N LEU A 137 -2.02 15.22 3.57
CA LEU A 137 -2.21 15.31 5.01
C LEU A 137 -0.92 15.07 5.82
N VAL A 138 0.07 14.34 5.28
CA VAL A 138 1.26 13.95 6.05
C VAL A 138 2.56 14.56 5.52
N LEU A 139 2.64 14.86 4.22
CA LEU A 139 3.89 15.21 3.55
C LEU A 139 4.57 16.44 4.14
N LYS A 140 3.80 17.52 4.40
CA LYS A 140 4.36 18.75 4.94
C LYS A 140 5.07 18.51 6.28
N ASN A 141 4.42 17.80 7.19
CA ASN A 141 5.01 17.47 8.49
C ASN A 141 6.26 16.60 8.33
N MET A 142 6.23 15.59 7.44
CA MET A 142 7.40 14.75 7.17
C MET A 142 8.58 15.56 6.62
N VAL A 143 8.32 16.51 5.72
CA VAL A 143 9.35 17.42 5.16
C VAL A 143 9.95 18.33 6.27
N ASP A 144 9.10 18.95 7.09
CA ASP A 144 9.52 19.87 8.15
C ASP A 144 10.41 19.16 9.20
N ARG A 145 10.06 17.93 9.59
CA ARG A 145 10.83 17.13 10.57
C ARG A 145 11.95 16.29 9.96
N LYS A 146 12.11 16.32 8.64
CA LYS A 146 13.13 15.58 7.88
C LYS A 146 13.09 14.08 8.12
N GLY A 147 11.94 13.48 7.99
CA GLY A 147 11.76 12.04 8.16
C GLY A 147 10.34 11.58 7.96
N GLY A 148 10.19 10.35 7.52
CA GLY A 148 8.92 9.67 7.28
C GLY A 148 8.93 8.87 5.98
N THR A 149 7.93 8.05 5.82
CA THR A 149 7.79 7.17 4.66
C THR A 149 6.36 7.17 4.15
N ILE A 150 6.19 7.31 2.84
CA ILE A 150 4.90 7.13 2.17
C ILE A 150 5.04 5.96 1.21
N ILE A 151 4.17 4.97 1.36
CA ILE A 151 4.11 3.79 0.50
C ILE A 151 2.81 3.83 -0.28
N ASN A 152 2.89 3.96 -1.59
CA ASN A 152 1.74 3.94 -2.46
C ASN A 152 1.60 2.57 -3.14
N MET A 153 0.41 2.00 -3.09
CA MET A 153 0.12 0.75 -3.79
C MET A 153 -0.10 1.02 -5.27
N GLY A 154 0.94 0.78 -6.05
CA GLY A 154 0.89 0.72 -7.49
C GLY A 154 0.22 -0.55 -7.99
N SER A 155 0.70 -1.07 -9.09
CA SER A 155 0.34 -2.34 -9.70
C SER A 155 1.29 -2.65 -10.85
N ILE A 156 1.41 -3.90 -11.26
CA ILE A 156 1.97 -4.23 -12.58
C ILE A 156 1.20 -3.50 -13.71
N ALA A 157 -0.08 -3.20 -13.50
CA ALA A 157 -0.89 -2.37 -14.40
C ALA A 157 -0.49 -0.89 -14.44
N GLY A 158 0.46 -0.46 -13.62
CA GLY A 158 1.13 0.85 -13.69
C GLY A 158 2.45 0.82 -14.47
N ILE A 159 2.86 -0.35 -14.98
CA ILE A 159 4.08 -0.57 -15.76
C ILE A 159 3.73 -1.08 -17.16
N LYS A 160 2.71 -1.92 -17.25
CA LYS A 160 2.21 -2.53 -18.48
C LYS A 160 0.68 -2.37 -18.56
N THR A 161 0.16 -2.26 -19.76
CA THR A 161 -1.30 -2.21 -20.00
C THR A 161 -1.89 -3.60 -20.19
N PHE A 162 -3.16 -3.74 -19.85
CA PHE A 162 -3.93 -4.98 -20.02
C PHE A 162 -5.25 -4.69 -20.74
N PRO A 163 -5.74 -5.59 -21.60
CA PRO A 163 -7.09 -5.48 -22.16
C PRO A 163 -8.14 -5.28 -21.06
N ASP A 164 -9.19 -4.55 -21.36
CA ASP A 164 -10.33 -4.26 -20.47
C ASP A 164 -10.00 -3.51 -19.16
N HIS A 165 -8.74 -3.03 -19.00
CA HIS A 165 -8.25 -2.30 -17.82
C HIS A 165 -7.92 -0.83 -18.14
N THR A 166 -8.52 -0.24 -19.16
CA THR A 166 -8.11 1.06 -19.71
C THR A 166 -7.89 2.14 -18.63
N VAL A 167 -8.93 2.44 -17.85
CA VAL A 167 -8.83 3.50 -16.83
C VAL A 167 -8.07 3.03 -15.61
N TYR A 168 -8.24 1.77 -15.20
CA TYR A 168 -7.45 1.21 -14.09
C TYR A 168 -5.94 1.32 -14.36
N CYS A 169 -5.46 0.88 -15.54
CA CYS A 169 -4.07 1.06 -15.94
C CYS A 169 -3.67 2.54 -15.86
N GLY A 170 -4.46 3.44 -16.44
CA GLY A 170 -4.21 4.88 -16.40
C GLY A 170 -4.04 5.40 -14.98
N THR A 171 -4.89 4.98 -14.03
CA THR A 171 -4.77 5.38 -12.63
C THR A 171 -3.49 4.84 -11.98
N LYS A 172 -3.09 3.60 -12.29
CA LYS A 172 -1.89 3.00 -11.71
C LYS A 172 -0.61 3.59 -12.30
N PHE A 173 -0.56 3.87 -13.60
CA PHE A 173 0.52 4.67 -14.19
C PHE A 173 0.65 6.04 -13.53
N ALA A 174 -0.49 6.71 -13.27
CA ALA A 174 -0.49 8.00 -12.57
C ALA A 174 0.07 7.88 -11.15
N VAL A 175 -0.29 6.83 -10.37
CA VAL A 175 0.25 6.61 -9.01
C VAL A 175 1.77 6.42 -9.04
N HIS A 176 2.32 5.64 -9.98
CA HIS A 176 3.76 5.48 -10.15
C HIS A 176 4.43 6.83 -10.45
N ALA A 177 3.91 7.59 -11.42
CA ALA A 177 4.46 8.90 -11.79
C ALA A 177 4.38 9.91 -10.65
N ILE A 178 3.25 10.00 -9.93
CA ILE A 178 3.06 10.88 -8.77
C ILE A 178 4.06 10.53 -7.67
N THR A 179 4.22 9.25 -7.37
CA THR A 179 5.15 8.77 -6.32
C THR A 179 6.58 9.18 -6.65
N GLU A 180 7.03 8.93 -7.89
CA GLU A 180 8.39 9.24 -8.30
C GLU A 180 8.65 10.75 -8.35
N ASN A 181 7.71 11.54 -8.87
CA ASN A 181 7.87 12.99 -8.94
C ASN A 181 7.99 13.61 -7.53
N ILE A 182 7.07 13.27 -6.61
CA ILE A 182 7.16 13.78 -5.24
C ILE A 182 8.43 13.28 -4.55
N ARG A 183 8.86 12.03 -4.79
CA ARG A 183 10.11 11.50 -4.26
C ARG A 183 11.30 12.38 -4.64
N GLU A 184 11.38 12.82 -5.89
CA GLU A 184 12.46 13.71 -6.35
C GLU A 184 12.41 15.07 -5.64
N GLU A 185 11.22 15.64 -5.48
CA GLU A 185 11.03 16.94 -4.84
C GLU A 185 11.44 16.93 -3.35
N VAL A 186 11.22 15.81 -2.64
CA VAL A 186 11.47 15.70 -1.20
C VAL A 186 12.76 14.96 -0.83
N ALA A 187 13.55 14.54 -1.81
CA ALA A 187 14.77 13.74 -1.57
C ALA A 187 15.75 14.42 -0.58
N GLY A 188 15.88 15.76 -0.65
CA GLY A 188 16.70 16.54 0.27
C GLY A 188 16.17 16.65 1.70
N HIS A 189 14.95 16.15 1.96
CA HIS A 189 14.28 16.25 3.25
C HIS A 189 14.23 14.92 4.02
N ASN A 190 14.97 13.89 3.54
CA ASN A 190 15.00 12.56 4.17
C ASN A 190 13.61 11.92 4.30
N VAL A 191 12.72 12.19 3.35
CA VAL A 191 11.40 11.56 3.23
C VAL A 191 11.44 10.53 2.12
N ARG A 192 10.96 9.31 2.41
CA ARG A 192 10.92 8.22 1.43
C ARG A 192 9.53 8.12 0.81
N LEU A 193 9.46 8.09 -0.51
CA LEU A 193 8.27 7.66 -1.24
C LEU A 193 8.60 6.36 -1.97
N ILE A 194 7.72 5.38 -1.81
CA ILE A 194 7.92 4.00 -2.26
C ILE A 194 6.67 3.55 -3.03
N THR A 195 6.88 2.94 -4.18
CA THR A 195 5.82 2.24 -4.91
C THR A 195 5.97 0.74 -4.68
N ILE A 196 4.94 0.09 -4.17
CA ILE A 196 4.81 -1.37 -4.23
C ILE A 196 3.85 -1.71 -5.36
N ALA A 197 4.31 -2.47 -6.32
CA ALA A 197 3.58 -2.82 -7.55
C ALA A 197 3.26 -4.32 -7.58
N PRO A 198 2.13 -4.76 -7.02
CA PRO A 198 1.73 -6.16 -7.07
C PRO A 198 1.36 -6.61 -8.49
N GLY A 199 1.69 -7.86 -8.82
CA GLY A 199 1.07 -8.60 -9.90
C GLY A 199 -0.24 -9.24 -9.45
N MET A 200 -0.49 -10.47 -9.88
CA MET A 200 -1.70 -11.21 -9.49
C MET A 200 -1.66 -11.61 -8.02
N VAL A 201 -2.65 -11.17 -7.26
CA VAL A 201 -2.82 -11.46 -5.82
C VAL A 201 -4.26 -11.88 -5.55
N TYR A 202 -4.47 -12.95 -4.80
CA TYR A 202 -5.81 -13.34 -4.34
C TYR A 202 -6.40 -12.28 -3.42
N THR A 203 -7.31 -11.46 -3.94
CA THR A 203 -8.00 -10.39 -3.20
C THR A 203 -9.43 -10.24 -3.67
N GLU A 204 -10.27 -9.58 -2.87
CA GLU A 204 -11.64 -9.20 -3.23
C GLU A 204 -11.69 -8.08 -4.31
N LEU A 205 -10.56 -7.62 -4.83
CA LEU A 205 -10.53 -6.53 -5.83
C LEU A 205 -11.31 -6.92 -7.10
N LEU A 206 -11.33 -8.21 -7.45
CA LEU A 206 -12.08 -8.75 -8.56
C LEU A 206 -13.60 -8.81 -8.31
N ASP A 207 -14.03 -8.79 -7.05
CA ASP A 207 -15.45 -8.85 -6.70
C ASP A 207 -16.17 -7.49 -6.86
N HIS A 208 -15.42 -6.43 -7.17
CA HIS A 208 -15.91 -5.05 -7.25
C HIS A 208 -16.18 -4.59 -8.69
N GLY A 209 -16.88 -5.40 -9.50
CA GLY A 209 -17.33 -4.97 -10.83
C GLY A 209 -16.64 -5.67 -12.00
N CYS A 210 -16.06 -6.84 -11.80
CA CYS A 210 -15.69 -7.72 -12.89
C CYS A 210 -16.93 -8.48 -13.40
N GLU A 211 -17.10 -8.54 -14.72
CA GLU A 211 -18.01 -9.48 -15.34
C GLU A 211 -17.54 -10.92 -15.05
N GLU A 212 -18.47 -11.88 -14.94
CA GLU A 212 -18.16 -13.28 -14.58
C GLU A 212 -17.11 -13.88 -15.52
N GLU A 213 -17.23 -13.64 -16.85
CA GLU A 213 -16.27 -14.10 -17.85
C GLU A 213 -14.84 -13.57 -17.60
N ALA A 214 -14.71 -12.30 -17.18
CA ALA A 214 -13.42 -11.71 -16.85
C ALA A 214 -12.82 -12.31 -15.56
N ARG A 215 -13.66 -12.66 -14.59
CA ARG A 215 -13.26 -13.33 -13.36
C ARG A 215 -12.80 -14.76 -13.63
N GLU A 216 -13.54 -15.52 -14.44
CA GLU A 216 -13.14 -16.87 -14.87
C GLU A 216 -11.79 -16.84 -15.60
N GLY A 217 -11.64 -15.94 -16.59
CA GLY A 217 -10.38 -15.77 -17.31
C GLY A 217 -9.19 -15.41 -16.40
N TRP A 218 -9.43 -14.61 -15.35
CA TRP A 218 -8.42 -14.32 -14.35
C TRP A 218 -8.02 -15.58 -13.54
N MET A 219 -9.01 -16.38 -13.14
CA MET A 219 -8.75 -17.63 -12.38
C MET A 219 -8.00 -18.65 -13.24
N ASP A 220 -8.39 -18.82 -14.49
CA ASP A 220 -7.74 -19.71 -15.45
C ASP A 220 -6.27 -19.29 -15.66
N TYR A 221 -6.01 -18.00 -15.84
CA TYR A 221 -4.65 -17.50 -15.99
C TYR A 221 -3.84 -17.69 -14.69
N ALA A 222 -4.46 -17.46 -13.53
CA ALA A 222 -3.80 -17.72 -12.26
C ALA A 222 -3.37 -19.18 -12.13
N GLU A 223 -4.21 -20.14 -12.53
CA GLU A 223 -3.86 -21.55 -12.52
C GLU A 223 -2.71 -21.88 -13.49
N GLN A 224 -2.73 -21.32 -14.70
CA GLN A 224 -1.69 -21.51 -15.71
C GLN A 224 -0.30 -21.06 -15.24
N ILE A 225 -0.22 -19.98 -14.45
CA ILE A 225 1.04 -19.45 -13.93
C ILE A 225 1.47 -20.06 -12.58
N GLY A 226 0.77 -21.09 -12.10
CA GLY A 226 1.08 -21.77 -10.84
C GLY A 226 0.49 -21.10 -9.60
N GLY A 227 -0.49 -20.24 -9.77
CA GLY A 227 -1.25 -19.55 -8.72
C GLY A 227 -0.92 -18.07 -8.56
N ALA A 228 -1.89 -17.28 -8.11
CA ALA A 228 -1.67 -15.91 -7.69
C ALA A 228 -1.00 -15.84 -6.31
N LEU A 229 -0.38 -14.71 -5.98
CA LEU A 229 0.23 -14.49 -4.69
C LEU A 229 -0.81 -14.44 -3.57
N LYS A 230 -0.39 -14.81 -2.38
CA LYS A 230 -1.17 -14.53 -1.16
C LYS A 230 -0.95 -13.07 -0.73
N PRO A 231 -1.95 -12.40 -0.15
CA PRO A 231 -1.83 -11.02 0.37
C PRO A 231 -0.63 -10.83 1.30
N GLU A 232 -0.27 -11.83 2.08
CA GLU A 232 0.86 -11.81 3.02
C GLU A 232 2.22 -11.63 2.33
N SER A 233 2.36 -12.04 1.07
CA SER A 233 3.57 -11.83 0.30
C SER A 233 3.80 -10.35 0.01
N ILE A 234 2.73 -9.62 -0.32
CA ILE A 234 2.79 -8.18 -0.53
C ILE A 234 2.97 -7.44 0.80
N ALA A 235 2.28 -7.87 1.85
CA ALA A 235 2.42 -7.29 3.19
C ALA A 235 3.88 -7.35 3.70
N LYS A 236 4.57 -8.47 3.48
CA LYS A 236 6.00 -8.62 3.80
C LYS A 236 6.87 -7.63 3.01
N SER A 237 6.56 -7.39 1.74
CA SER A 237 7.29 -6.45 0.90
C SER A 237 7.11 -5.00 1.37
N VAL A 238 5.89 -4.65 1.81
CA VAL A 238 5.58 -3.34 2.40
C VAL A 238 6.37 -3.14 3.69
N LEU A 239 6.28 -4.09 4.63
CA LEU A 239 6.99 -4.03 5.91
C LEU A 239 8.51 -3.99 5.71
N PHE A 240 9.06 -4.87 4.87
CA PHE A 240 10.49 -4.87 4.51
C PHE A 240 10.95 -3.51 4.00
N SER A 241 10.22 -2.91 3.07
CA SER A 241 10.57 -1.62 2.49
C SER A 241 10.56 -0.48 3.52
N TYR A 242 9.63 -0.53 4.47
CA TYR A 242 9.55 0.43 5.55
C TYR A 242 10.67 0.25 6.58
N GLU A 243 10.98 -0.98 6.99
CA GLU A 243 11.98 -1.31 8.01
C GLU A 243 13.43 -1.14 7.53
N MET A 244 13.65 -0.88 6.25
CA MET A 244 14.97 -0.47 5.78
C MET A 244 15.42 0.82 6.50
N PRO A 245 16.73 0.98 6.79
CA PRO A 245 17.24 2.22 7.37
C PRO A 245 16.76 3.46 6.61
N GLN A 246 16.53 4.57 7.32
CA GLN A 246 15.92 5.78 6.73
C GLN A 246 16.71 6.33 5.53
N GLU A 247 18.02 6.13 5.48
CA GLU A 247 18.88 6.50 4.34
C GLU A 247 18.73 5.60 3.13
N VAL A 248 18.00 4.46 3.26
CA VAL A 248 17.75 3.52 2.17
C VAL A 248 16.30 3.68 1.69
N CYS A 249 16.14 4.10 0.45
CA CYS A 249 14.84 4.17 -0.20
C CYS A 249 14.69 3.05 -1.24
N VAL A 250 13.82 2.09 -0.96
CA VAL A 250 13.32 1.14 -1.96
C VAL A 250 12.33 1.89 -2.85
N ARG A 251 12.80 2.45 -3.97
CA ARG A 251 11.97 3.37 -4.79
C ARG A 251 10.73 2.69 -5.36
N GLU A 252 10.93 1.48 -5.88
CA GLU A 252 9.88 0.66 -6.47
C GLU A 252 10.17 -0.82 -6.25
N MET A 253 9.13 -1.59 -5.94
CA MET A 253 9.22 -3.04 -5.80
C MET A 253 8.05 -3.70 -6.54
N VAL A 254 8.37 -4.38 -7.63
CA VAL A 254 7.41 -5.20 -8.38
C VAL A 254 7.40 -6.60 -7.81
N VAL A 255 6.23 -7.09 -7.41
CA VAL A 255 6.08 -8.40 -6.73
C VAL A 255 5.01 -9.21 -7.44
N CYS A 256 5.44 -10.19 -8.22
CA CYS A 256 4.58 -11.03 -9.06
C CYS A 256 4.75 -12.50 -8.74
N PRO A 257 3.77 -13.36 -9.07
CA PRO A 257 3.99 -14.81 -9.18
C PRO A 257 5.17 -15.08 -10.13
N THR A 258 5.99 -16.09 -9.80
CA THR A 258 7.16 -16.43 -10.63
C THR A 258 6.80 -16.77 -12.07
N GLY A 259 5.63 -17.38 -12.28
CA GLY A 259 5.14 -17.75 -13.62
C GLY A 259 4.40 -16.63 -14.35
N GLN A 260 4.19 -15.46 -13.71
CA GLN A 260 3.52 -14.35 -14.37
C GLN A 260 4.48 -13.64 -15.33
N GLU A 261 4.13 -13.64 -16.61
CA GLU A 261 4.85 -12.85 -17.60
C GLU A 261 4.66 -11.34 -17.36
N PRO A 262 5.70 -10.54 -17.62
CA PRO A 262 5.65 -9.09 -17.44
C PRO A 262 4.71 -8.39 -18.43
#